data_0a97dc54b5fb881c6e37244246a97291
#
_entry.id   0a97dc54b5fb881c6e37244246a97291
#
_cell.length_a   1.000
_cell.length_b   1.000
_cell.length_c   1.000
_cell.angle_alpha   90.00
_cell.angle_beta   90.00
_cell.angle_gamma   90.00
#
_symmetry.space_group_name_H-M   'P 1'
#
loop_
_entity.id
_entity.type
_entity.pdbx_description
1 polymer ?
#
loop_
_entity_poly.entity_id
_entity_poly.type
_entity_poly.pdbx_seq_one_letter_code
_entity_poly.pdbx_strand_id
1 'polypeptide(L)'
;MSEESTVQGTVADGFEPVREEFAAVLAAEGAGFTAQLAAYRHGERVVDLWTGPEITGDSLLGAYSASKGAAHLVVALLVQDGVLDLDQRVSHYWPEFAVAGKQDVTLRELLAHRAGLVGADAGCTLAELADDRIVAQRLGAQRPYWRPGTAFGYHALVIAALSGEVVRRVTGRTIQEHFAERIRDAYRVDFHLGLSADQEPRFRPAQPMQQTPERMAALAAQASGPNSLSGIAFGRNRPDGPQVWELPNFPLVRRLGPASFGGVAPARGLARMYAAAISPLEGKAPLLEPDTAAAFAQIHSIGHDLVTREHKAFAVGFHATSEYYPVLGQGSFGHSGAGGQQAFADPRNGIAYGYTRRRTPFPPAVAPENDRLIRALYASASR
;
A
#
# COMPACT_ATOMS: atom_id res chain seq x y z
N MET A 1 20.72 -10.94 30.21
CA MET A 1 21.49 -10.28 29.15
C MET A 1 20.51 -10.09 27.99
N SER A 2 20.07 -8.84 27.72
CA SER A 2 19.28 -8.53 26.54
C SER A 2 20.20 -8.75 25.32
N GLU A 3 19.83 -9.66 24.41
CA GLU A 3 20.45 -9.69 23.11
C GLU A 3 20.34 -8.30 22.51
N GLU A 4 21.47 -7.62 22.35
CA GLU A 4 21.52 -6.37 21.58
C GLU A 4 21.02 -6.69 20.18
N SER A 5 19.86 -6.16 19.83
CA SER A 5 19.32 -6.31 18.49
C SER A 5 20.32 -5.64 17.51
N THR A 6 20.94 -6.44 16.66
CA THR A 6 21.91 -5.96 15.67
C THR A 6 21.26 -5.85 14.31
N VAL A 7 21.72 -4.89 13.50
CA VAL A 7 21.32 -4.80 12.10
C VAL A 7 22.01 -5.89 11.30
N GLN A 8 21.20 -6.73 10.66
CA GLN A 8 21.63 -7.83 9.80
C GLN A 8 21.40 -7.46 8.33
N GLY A 9 21.98 -8.27 7.43
CA GLY A 9 21.84 -8.08 5.98
C GLY A 9 23.02 -7.37 5.35
N THR A 10 22.83 -6.82 4.14
CA THR A 10 23.90 -6.24 3.32
C THR A 10 23.52 -4.89 2.76
N VAL A 11 24.51 -4.06 2.46
CA VAL A 11 24.41 -2.88 1.61
C VAL A 11 25.51 -2.94 0.56
N ALA A 12 25.28 -2.38 -0.61
CA ALA A 12 26.31 -2.19 -1.63
C ALA A 12 27.29 -1.11 -1.19
N ASP A 13 28.49 -1.09 -1.79
CA ASP A 13 29.51 -0.09 -1.53
C ASP A 13 28.95 1.33 -1.76
N GLY A 14 29.19 2.22 -0.79
CA GLY A 14 28.67 3.59 -0.79
C GLY A 14 27.28 3.76 -0.17
N PHE A 15 26.60 2.66 0.19
CA PHE A 15 25.31 2.70 0.88
C PHE A 15 25.40 2.42 2.40
N GLU A 16 26.61 2.40 2.97
CA GLU A 16 26.85 2.26 4.41
C GLU A 16 26.06 3.28 5.26
N PRO A 17 25.89 4.56 4.83
CA PRO A 17 25.09 5.52 5.59
C PRO A 17 23.62 5.09 5.77
N VAL A 18 23.07 4.27 4.86
CA VAL A 18 21.70 3.73 5.03
C VAL A 18 21.66 2.71 6.18
N ARG A 19 22.70 1.88 6.31
CA ARG A 19 22.82 0.93 7.44
C ARG A 19 22.98 1.68 8.76
N GLU A 20 23.80 2.75 8.79
CA GLU A 20 24.00 3.57 9.97
C GLU A 20 22.69 4.24 10.41
N GLU A 21 21.92 4.79 9.47
CA GLU A 21 20.62 5.38 9.77
C GLU A 21 19.60 4.33 10.25
N PHE A 22 19.60 3.12 9.64
CA PHE A 22 18.73 2.03 10.09
C PHE A 22 19.09 1.55 11.50
N ALA A 23 20.39 1.54 11.86
CA ALA A 23 20.85 1.26 13.21
C ALA A 23 20.41 2.36 14.21
N ALA A 24 20.45 3.64 13.79
CA ALA A 24 19.95 4.75 14.61
C ALA A 24 18.44 4.66 14.86
N VAL A 25 17.66 4.20 13.88
CA VAL A 25 16.23 3.91 14.05
C VAL A 25 16.03 2.82 15.10
N LEU A 26 16.78 1.71 15.02
CA LEU A 26 16.72 0.63 16.00
C LEU A 26 17.02 1.11 17.41
N ALA A 27 18.06 1.93 17.58
CA ALA A 27 18.44 2.48 18.89
C ALA A 27 17.34 3.40 19.46
N ALA A 28 16.69 4.18 18.61
CA ALA A 28 15.61 5.10 19.02
C ALA A 28 14.30 4.37 19.41
N GLU A 29 13.97 3.28 18.73
CA GLU A 29 12.76 2.49 18.94
C GLU A 29 12.88 1.51 20.13
N GLY A 30 14.10 1.17 20.50
CA GLY A 30 14.42 0.35 21.67
C GLY A 30 14.18 -1.14 21.53
N ALA A 31 14.22 -1.84 22.64
CA ALA A 31 14.16 -3.31 22.69
C ALA A 31 12.88 -3.88 22.06
N GLY A 32 13.03 -5.00 21.37
CA GLY A 32 11.93 -5.72 20.70
C GLY A 32 11.43 -5.07 19.42
N PHE A 33 12.05 -3.97 18.95
CA PHE A 33 11.74 -3.40 17.65
C PHE A 33 12.16 -4.33 16.52
N THR A 34 11.30 -4.48 15.53
CA THR A 34 11.53 -5.33 14.37
C THR A 34 11.13 -4.61 13.09
N ALA A 35 12.06 -4.53 12.16
CA ALA A 35 11.86 -3.89 10.88
C ALA A 35 12.72 -4.52 9.77
N GLN A 36 12.32 -4.27 8.54
CA GLN A 36 13.07 -4.63 7.33
C GLN A 36 13.11 -3.43 6.40
N LEU A 37 14.23 -3.28 5.68
CA LEU A 37 14.46 -2.26 4.68
C LEU A 37 15.15 -2.88 3.45
N ALA A 38 14.62 -2.61 2.26
CA ALA A 38 15.29 -2.97 1.02
C ALA A 38 15.17 -1.84 0.00
N ALA A 39 16.20 -1.69 -0.84
CA ALA A 39 16.20 -0.73 -1.93
C ALA A 39 16.92 -1.29 -3.16
N TYR A 40 16.46 -0.85 -4.32
CA TYR A 40 17.06 -1.11 -5.62
C TYR A 40 17.46 0.21 -6.27
N ARG A 41 18.54 0.18 -7.03
CA ARG A 41 18.97 1.26 -7.93
C ARG A 41 19.20 0.68 -9.32
N HIS A 42 18.50 1.18 -10.32
CA HIS A 42 18.60 0.71 -11.72
C HIS A 42 18.45 -0.83 -11.86
N GLY A 43 17.56 -1.44 -11.05
CA GLY A 43 17.33 -2.89 -11.04
C GLY A 43 18.28 -3.71 -10.16
N GLU A 44 19.35 -3.11 -9.64
CA GLU A 44 20.28 -3.78 -8.73
C GLU A 44 19.89 -3.53 -7.27
N ARG A 45 19.90 -4.58 -6.44
CA ARG A 45 19.59 -4.45 -5.02
C ARG A 45 20.78 -3.87 -4.27
N VAL A 46 20.64 -2.64 -3.77
CA VAL A 46 21.71 -1.89 -3.08
C VAL A 46 21.58 -1.89 -1.55
N VAL A 47 20.38 -2.17 -1.02
CA VAL A 47 20.11 -2.28 0.42
C VAL A 47 19.23 -3.49 0.68
N ASP A 48 19.57 -4.24 1.73
CA ASP A 48 18.84 -5.41 2.20
C ASP A 48 19.13 -5.63 3.68
N LEU A 49 18.36 -4.98 4.54
CA LEU A 49 18.58 -4.91 5.98
C LEU A 49 17.36 -5.40 6.76
N TRP A 50 17.62 -6.02 7.90
CA TRP A 50 16.57 -6.33 8.87
C TRP A 50 17.12 -6.30 10.30
N THR A 51 16.22 -6.16 11.27
CA THR A 51 16.59 -6.16 12.69
C THR A 51 15.46 -6.67 13.57
N GLY A 52 15.81 -7.24 14.69
CA GLY A 52 14.92 -7.63 15.76
C GLY A 52 14.75 -9.15 15.92
N PRO A 53 14.15 -9.55 17.05
CA PRO A 53 13.94 -10.94 17.35
C PRO A 53 12.93 -11.60 16.40
N GLU A 54 13.11 -12.90 16.17
CA GLU A 54 12.19 -13.75 15.41
C GLU A 54 11.94 -13.32 13.96
N ILE A 55 12.77 -12.44 13.38
CA ILE A 55 12.61 -11.92 12.02
C ILE A 55 13.89 -12.12 11.22
N THR A 56 13.72 -12.47 9.96
CA THR A 56 14.76 -12.52 8.94
C THR A 56 14.38 -11.62 7.77
N GLY A 57 15.27 -11.44 6.80
CA GLY A 57 14.94 -10.74 5.56
C GLY A 57 13.79 -11.36 4.76
N ASP A 58 13.44 -12.64 5.04
CA ASP A 58 12.36 -13.37 4.35
C ASP A 58 11.06 -13.46 5.18
N SER A 59 11.04 -12.90 6.39
CA SER A 59 9.82 -12.89 7.21
C SER A 59 8.74 -12.04 6.57
N LEU A 60 7.52 -12.59 6.48
CA LEU A 60 6.37 -11.90 5.90
C LEU A 60 5.70 -11.03 6.96
N LEU A 61 5.52 -9.77 6.64
CA LEU A 61 4.82 -8.79 7.47
C LEU A 61 3.59 -8.25 6.73
N GLY A 62 2.60 -7.75 7.47
CA GLY A 62 1.43 -7.12 6.85
C GLY A 62 1.84 -5.89 6.03
N ALA A 63 1.43 -5.85 4.76
CA ALA A 63 1.70 -4.72 3.87
C ALA A 63 0.69 -3.57 4.04
N TYR A 64 -0.47 -3.84 4.64
CA TYR A 64 -1.56 -2.87 4.76
C TYR A 64 -1.84 -2.18 3.42
N SER A 65 -2.00 -0.87 3.42
CA SER A 65 -2.31 -0.12 2.20
C SER A 65 -1.19 -0.11 1.13
N ALA A 66 0.03 -0.57 1.44
CA ALA A 66 1.02 -0.84 0.39
C ALA A 66 0.55 -1.95 -0.58
N SER A 67 -0.45 -2.75 -0.19
CA SER A 67 -1.16 -3.70 -1.07
C SER A 67 -1.78 -3.04 -2.29
N LYS A 68 -2.21 -1.77 -2.17
CA LYS A 68 -2.76 -1.01 -3.30
C LYS A 68 -1.75 -0.85 -4.44
N GLY A 69 -0.46 -0.75 -4.10
CA GLY A 69 0.60 -0.75 -5.10
C GLY A 69 0.56 -1.99 -5.99
N ALA A 70 0.45 -3.17 -5.37
CA ALA A 70 0.32 -4.44 -6.10
C ALA A 70 -0.95 -4.48 -6.97
N ALA A 71 -2.09 -4.05 -6.39
CA ALA A 71 -3.37 -4.02 -7.09
C ALA A 71 -3.35 -3.09 -8.32
N HIS A 72 -2.80 -1.89 -8.15
CA HIS A 72 -2.86 -0.89 -9.21
C HIS A 72 -1.75 -1.06 -10.26
N LEU A 73 -0.67 -1.79 -9.98
CA LEU A 73 0.24 -2.28 -11.02
C LEU A 73 -0.47 -3.26 -11.95
N VAL A 74 -1.39 -4.10 -11.46
CA VAL A 74 -2.23 -4.94 -12.32
C VAL A 74 -3.13 -4.09 -13.22
N VAL A 75 -3.77 -3.05 -12.65
CA VAL A 75 -4.60 -2.14 -13.45
C VAL A 75 -3.77 -1.41 -14.50
N ALA A 76 -2.56 -0.97 -14.15
CA ALA A 76 -1.63 -0.31 -15.08
C ALA A 76 -1.25 -1.21 -16.25
N LEU A 77 -0.97 -2.49 -15.98
CA LEU A 77 -0.71 -3.48 -17.03
C LEU A 77 -1.91 -3.67 -17.96
N LEU A 78 -3.12 -3.75 -17.42
CA LEU A 78 -4.32 -3.92 -18.23
C LEU A 78 -4.63 -2.67 -19.07
N VAL A 79 -4.26 -1.48 -18.59
CA VAL A 79 -4.33 -0.24 -19.38
C VAL A 79 -3.25 -0.26 -20.47
N GLN A 80 -2.03 -0.65 -20.16
CA GLN A 80 -0.93 -0.80 -21.13
C GLN A 80 -1.27 -1.79 -22.24
N ASP A 81 -1.94 -2.89 -21.88
CA ASP A 81 -2.40 -3.91 -22.85
C ASP A 81 -3.63 -3.45 -23.69
N GLY A 82 -4.19 -2.26 -23.44
CA GLY A 82 -5.40 -1.76 -24.09
C GLY A 82 -6.69 -2.47 -23.67
N VAL A 83 -6.67 -3.26 -22.58
CA VAL A 83 -7.83 -3.97 -22.03
C VAL A 83 -8.70 -3.04 -21.20
N LEU A 84 -8.09 -2.07 -20.52
CA LEU A 84 -8.77 -1.01 -19.77
C LEU A 84 -8.37 0.36 -20.31
N ASP A 85 -9.30 1.31 -20.21
CA ASP A 85 -9.08 2.72 -20.52
C ASP A 85 -9.40 3.55 -19.29
N LEU A 86 -8.44 4.39 -18.86
CA LEU A 86 -8.59 5.24 -17.68
C LEU A 86 -9.72 6.25 -17.81
N ASP A 87 -10.01 6.72 -19.00
CA ASP A 87 -11.01 7.74 -19.28
C ASP A 87 -12.39 7.13 -19.62
N GLN A 88 -12.46 5.81 -19.71
CA GLN A 88 -13.71 5.09 -19.88
C GLN A 88 -14.49 5.09 -18.55
N ARG A 89 -15.82 5.18 -18.63
CA ARG A 89 -16.72 5.11 -17.47
C ARG A 89 -16.65 3.74 -16.83
N VAL A 90 -16.66 3.68 -15.49
CA VAL A 90 -16.76 2.42 -14.73
C VAL A 90 -18.02 1.66 -15.15
N SER A 91 -19.12 2.37 -15.39
CA SER A 91 -20.39 1.77 -15.83
C SER A 91 -20.34 1.07 -17.19
N HIS A 92 -19.36 1.38 -18.04
CA HIS A 92 -19.11 0.64 -19.28
C HIS A 92 -18.68 -0.80 -19.01
N TYR A 93 -17.82 -0.99 -18.02
CA TYR A 93 -17.31 -2.31 -17.61
C TYR A 93 -18.25 -3.00 -16.61
N TRP A 94 -18.92 -2.19 -15.80
CA TRP A 94 -19.80 -2.62 -14.71
C TRP A 94 -21.13 -1.86 -14.77
N PRO A 95 -22.09 -2.30 -15.60
CA PRO A 95 -23.36 -1.57 -15.84
C PRO A 95 -24.15 -1.25 -14.58
N GLU A 96 -24.19 -2.17 -13.58
CA GLU A 96 -24.91 -2.00 -12.32
C GLU A 96 -24.32 -0.90 -11.43
N PHE A 97 -23.10 -0.45 -11.72
CA PHE A 97 -22.48 0.69 -11.04
C PHE A 97 -23.19 2.02 -11.38
N ALA A 98 -23.90 2.10 -12.50
CA ALA A 98 -24.56 3.32 -13.02
C ALA A 98 -25.78 3.79 -12.22
N VAL A 99 -25.85 3.52 -10.91
CA VAL A 99 -26.94 3.91 -10.03
C VAL A 99 -26.53 5.04 -9.09
N ALA A 100 -27.53 5.75 -8.55
CA ALA A 100 -27.34 6.77 -7.50
C ALA A 100 -26.35 7.91 -7.86
N GLY A 101 -26.28 8.26 -9.14
CA GLY A 101 -25.45 9.39 -9.61
C GLY A 101 -24.00 9.01 -9.97
N LYS A 102 -23.70 7.72 -10.15
CA LYS A 102 -22.35 7.21 -10.47
C LYS A 102 -22.13 6.90 -11.95
N GLN A 103 -23.11 7.12 -12.82
CA GLN A 103 -23.07 6.72 -14.24
C GLN A 103 -21.89 7.28 -15.02
N ASP A 104 -21.39 8.44 -14.63
CA ASP A 104 -20.33 9.17 -15.36
C ASP A 104 -18.93 9.02 -14.73
N VAL A 105 -18.81 8.30 -13.61
CA VAL A 105 -17.51 8.08 -12.95
C VAL A 105 -16.57 7.34 -13.89
N THR A 106 -15.42 7.93 -14.22
CA THR A 106 -14.37 7.27 -14.99
C THR A 106 -13.51 6.36 -14.12
N LEU A 107 -12.81 5.41 -14.74
CA LEU A 107 -11.84 4.58 -14.03
C LEU A 107 -10.75 5.43 -13.37
N ARG A 108 -10.29 6.48 -14.03
CA ARG A 108 -9.33 7.46 -13.52
C ARG A 108 -9.84 8.15 -12.24
N GLU A 109 -11.08 8.64 -12.25
CA GLU A 109 -11.69 9.26 -11.07
C GLU A 109 -11.84 8.29 -9.91
N LEU A 110 -12.23 7.04 -10.19
CA LEU A 110 -12.28 5.98 -9.18
C LEU A 110 -10.92 5.77 -8.54
N LEU A 111 -9.86 5.56 -9.34
CA LEU A 111 -8.50 5.30 -8.88
C LEU A 111 -7.87 6.52 -8.17
N ALA A 112 -8.30 7.73 -8.51
CA ALA A 112 -7.89 8.98 -7.85
C ALA A 112 -8.71 9.32 -6.59
N HIS A 113 -9.47 8.37 -6.04
CA HIS A 113 -10.28 8.52 -4.82
C HIS A 113 -11.40 9.58 -4.91
N ARG A 114 -11.98 9.79 -6.10
CA ARG A 114 -12.99 10.83 -6.36
C ARG A 114 -14.43 10.30 -6.42
N ALA A 115 -14.62 8.98 -6.33
CA ALA A 115 -15.92 8.33 -6.50
C ALA A 115 -16.90 8.52 -5.32
N GLY A 116 -16.42 8.89 -4.12
CA GLY A 116 -17.27 9.08 -2.95
C GLY A 116 -17.76 7.79 -2.28
N LEU A 117 -17.10 6.66 -2.53
CA LEU A 117 -17.46 5.33 -2.03
C LEU A 117 -16.44 4.83 -1.01
N VAL A 118 -16.30 5.55 0.09
CA VAL A 118 -15.20 5.31 1.06
C VAL A 118 -15.38 4.08 1.94
N GLY A 119 -16.59 3.54 2.04
CA GLY A 119 -16.94 2.34 2.83
C GLY A 119 -18.45 2.10 2.82
N ALA A 120 -18.87 0.95 3.31
CA ALA A 120 -20.29 0.59 3.38
C ALA A 120 -21.00 1.31 4.54
N ASP A 121 -22.20 1.86 4.30
CA ASP A 121 -23.00 2.61 5.28
C ASP A 121 -23.22 1.83 6.59
N ALA A 122 -23.57 0.56 6.49
CA ALA A 122 -23.78 -0.32 7.64
C ALA A 122 -22.48 -1.00 8.15
N GLY A 123 -21.31 -0.57 7.65
CA GLY A 123 -20.05 -1.27 7.89
C GLY A 123 -19.98 -2.66 7.27
N CYS A 124 -18.86 -3.33 7.40
CA CYS A 124 -18.63 -4.71 6.98
C CYS A 124 -18.19 -5.56 8.18
N THR A 125 -18.66 -6.81 8.26
CA THR A 125 -18.02 -7.81 9.12
C THR A 125 -16.60 -8.08 8.62
N LEU A 126 -15.76 -8.71 9.45
CA LEU A 126 -14.42 -9.12 9.02
C LEU A 126 -14.48 -10.03 7.77
N ALA A 127 -15.42 -10.95 7.74
CA ALA A 127 -15.58 -11.88 6.61
C ALA A 127 -15.98 -11.15 5.31
N GLU A 128 -16.91 -10.20 5.39
CA GLU A 128 -17.31 -9.38 4.26
C GLU A 128 -16.16 -8.48 3.79
N LEU A 129 -15.44 -7.84 4.72
CA LEU A 129 -14.33 -6.95 4.42
C LEU A 129 -13.16 -7.70 3.77
N ALA A 130 -12.95 -8.97 4.11
CA ALA A 130 -11.92 -9.81 3.53
C ALA A 130 -12.25 -10.30 2.11
N ASP A 131 -13.49 -10.18 1.65
CA ASP A 131 -13.94 -10.57 0.31
C ASP A 131 -14.20 -9.33 -0.56
N ASP A 132 -13.26 -9.03 -1.46
CA ASP A 132 -13.33 -7.88 -2.37
C ASP A 132 -14.64 -7.88 -3.21
N ARG A 133 -15.21 -9.04 -3.54
CA ARG A 133 -16.45 -9.14 -4.34
C ARG A 133 -17.66 -8.68 -3.52
N ILE A 134 -17.75 -9.08 -2.26
CA ILE A 134 -18.84 -8.65 -1.36
C ILE A 134 -18.76 -7.13 -1.16
N VAL A 135 -17.57 -6.62 -0.89
CA VAL A 135 -17.34 -5.17 -0.74
C VAL A 135 -17.75 -4.42 -2.00
N ALA A 136 -17.29 -4.86 -3.17
CA ALA A 136 -17.63 -4.24 -4.46
C ALA A 136 -19.13 -4.25 -4.71
N GLN A 137 -19.83 -5.37 -4.49
CA GLN A 137 -21.27 -5.50 -4.68
C GLN A 137 -22.03 -4.50 -3.82
N ARG A 138 -21.68 -4.38 -2.52
CA ARG A 138 -22.35 -3.46 -1.60
C ARG A 138 -22.14 -2.00 -2.01
N LEU A 139 -20.91 -1.61 -2.32
CA LEU A 139 -20.58 -0.23 -2.71
C LEU A 139 -21.07 0.13 -4.10
N GLY A 140 -21.11 -0.83 -5.03
CA GLY A 140 -21.67 -0.64 -6.35
C GLY A 140 -23.15 -0.23 -6.34
N ALA A 141 -23.93 -0.73 -5.37
CA ALA A 141 -25.33 -0.37 -5.19
C ALA A 141 -25.54 0.91 -4.34
N GLN A 142 -24.54 1.31 -3.55
CA GLN A 142 -24.64 2.40 -2.57
C GLN A 142 -24.59 3.78 -3.23
N ARG A 143 -25.25 4.76 -2.61
CA ARG A 143 -25.11 6.19 -2.95
C ARG A 143 -23.74 6.70 -2.50
N PRO A 144 -23.01 7.48 -3.32
CA PRO A 144 -21.78 8.14 -2.89
C PRO A 144 -22.02 9.16 -1.77
N TYR A 145 -21.03 9.35 -0.89
CA TYR A 145 -21.06 10.34 0.19
C TYR A 145 -20.93 11.79 -0.30
N TRP A 146 -20.42 11.98 -1.52
CA TRP A 146 -20.42 13.27 -2.24
C TRP A 146 -20.62 12.99 -3.72
N ARG A 147 -20.98 14.06 -4.47
CA ARG A 147 -21.08 13.96 -5.92
C ARG A 147 -19.72 13.56 -6.50
N PRO A 148 -19.60 12.44 -7.20
CA PRO A 148 -18.37 12.01 -7.82
C PRO A 148 -17.70 13.12 -8.64
N GLY A 149 -16.38 13.20 -8.62
CA GLY A 149 -15.59 14.20 -9.33
C GLY A 149 -15.46 15.55 -8.62
N THR A 150 -16.34 15.93 -7.66
CA THR A 150 -16.32 17.26 -7.03
C THR A 150 -15.39 17.39 -5.83
N ALA A 151 -15.01 16.27 -5.22
CA ALA A 151 -14.11 16.18 -4.09
C ALA A 151 -13.36 14.85 -4.12
N PHE A 152 -12.42 14.67 -3.21
CA PHE A 152 -11.76 13.39 -3.01
C PHE A 152 -11.63 13.05 -1.53
N GLY A 153 -11.49 11.77 -1.25
CA GLY A 153 -11.27 11.24 0.09
C GLY A 153 -10.81 9.78 0.01
N TYR A 154 -9.87 9.43 0.83
CA TYR A 154 -9.18 8.15 0.79
C TYR A 154 -10.13 6.95 0.94
N HIS A 155 -10.30 6.15 -0.10
CA HIS A 155 -11.07 4.90 -0.10
C HIS A 155 -10.22 3.79 0.55
N ALA A 156 -9.97 3.93 1.86
CA ALA A 156 -8.90 3.26 2.59
C ALA A 156 -8.92 1.73 2.47
N LEU A 157 -10.05 1.09 2.75
CA LEU A 157 -10.17 -0.37 2.78
C LEU A 157 -10.85 -0.96 1.54
N VAL A 158 -11.30 -0.12 0.59
CA VAL A 158 -12.24 -0.58 -0.44
C VAL A 158 -11.85 -0.28 -1.89
N ILE A 159 -10.85 0.58 -2.15
CA ILE A 159 -10.54 1.03 -3.51
C ILE A 159 -10.22 -0.13 -4.46
N ALA A 160 -9.42 -1.11 -4.01
CA ALA A 160 -9.04 -2.22 -4.85
C ALA A 160 -10.16 -3.29 -4.98
N ALA A 161 -11.13 -3.31 -4.09
CA ALA A 161 -12.35 -4.09 -4.30
C ALA A 161 -13.16 -3.51 -5.47
N LEU A 162 -13.30 -2.19 -5.54
CA LEU A 162 -14.01 -1.51 -6.63
C LEU A 162 -13.27 -1.64 -7.97
N SER A 163 -11.98 -1.35 -8.03
CA SER A 163 -11.18 -1.52 -9.25
C SER A 163 -11.03 -3.01 -9.62
N GLY A 164 -10.99 -3.90 -8.63
CA GLY A 164 -10.94 -5.35 -8.82
C GLY A 164 -12.21 -5.92 -9.46
N GLU A 165 -13.38 -5.36 -9.14
CA GLU A 165 -14.61 -5.76 -9.82
C GLU A 165 -14.59 -5.35 -11.31
N VAL A 166 -14.05 -4.19 -11.64
CA VAL A 166 -13.83 -3.79 -13.04
C VAL A 166 -12.90 -4.78 -13.74
N VAL A 167 -11.74 -5.08 -13.13
CA VAL A 167 -10.78 -6.05 -13.67
C VAL A 167 -11.46 -7.42 -13.89
N ARG A 168 -12.17 -7.92 -12.89
CA ARG A 168 -12.85 -9.23 -12.97
C ARG A 168 -13.89 -9.30 -14.08
N ARG A 169 -14.67 -8.23 -14.28
CA ARG A 169 -15.70 -8.19 -15.32
C ARG A 169 -15.13 -8.21 -16.72
N VAL A 170 -14.01 -7.55 -16.93
CA VAL A 170 -13.39 -7.46 -18.24
C VAL A 170 -12.55 -8.71 -18.56
N THR A 171 -11.87 -9.26 -17.55
CA THR A 171 -10.90 -10.35 -17.77
C THR A 171 -11.39 -11.73 -17.33
N GLY A 172 -12.45 -11.81 -16.54
CA GLY A 172 -12.91 -13.04 -15.88
C GLY A 172 -12.05 -13.45 -14.66
N ARG A 173 -10.99 -12.69 -14.34
CA ARG A 173 -9.99 -13.03 -13.32
C ARG A 173 -9.86 -11.90 -12.29
N THR A 174 -9.43 -12.26 -11.08
CA THR A 174 -9.22 -11.31 -9.99
C THR A 174 -7.88 -10.58 -10.10
N ILE A 175 -7.74 -9.46 -9.39
CA ILE A 175 -6.45 -8.76 -9.23
C ILE A 175 -5.40 -9.71 -8.63
N GLN A 176 -5.77 -10.54 -7.65
CA GLN A 176 -4.89 -11.50 -7.00
C GLN A 176 -4.29 -12.51 -7.99
N GLU A 177 -5.10 -13.04 -8.90
CA GLU A 177 -4.67 -13.98 -9.94
C GLU A 177 -3.76 -13.31 -10.98
N HIS A 178 -4.12 -12.11 -11.44
CA HIS A 178 -3.27 -11.34 -12.35
C HIS A 178 -1.93 -10.97 -11.71
N PHE A 179 -1.96 -10.52 -10.46
CA PHE A 179 -0.74 -10.18 -9.72
C PHE A 179 0.17 -11.39 -9.56
N ALA A 180 -0.39 -12.53 -9.18
CA ALA A 180 0.37 -13.76 -9.01
C ALA A 180 1.10 -14.15 -10.28
N GLU A 181 0.40 -14.22 -11.40
CA GLU A 181 0.96 -14.68 -12.67
C GLU A 181 1.90 -13.65 -13.30
N ARG A 182 1.43 -12.40 -13.44
CA ARG A 182 2.12 -11.39 -14.26
C ARG A 182 3.22 -10.65 -13.52
N ILE A 183 3.16 -10.60 -12.18
CA ILE A 183 4.09 -9.81 -11.36
C ILE A 183 4.87 -10.72 -10.42
N ARG A 184 4.18 -11.39 -9.48
CA ARG A 184 4.84 -12.21 -8.47
C ARG A 184 5.73 -13.29 -9.09
N ASP A 185 5.15 -14.17 -9.88
CA ASP A 185 5.86 -15.32 -10.42
C ASP A 185 6.79 -14.91 -11.57
N ALA A 186 6.34 -13.99 -12.42
CA ALA A 186 7.12 -13.50 -13.54
C ALA A 186 8.41 -12.78 -13.10
N TYR A 187 8.37 -11.96 -12.06
CA TYR A 187 9.52 -11.17 -11.59
C TYR A 187 10.08 -11.68 -10.25
N ARG A 188 9.62 -12.85 -9.75
CA ARG A 188 10.04 -13.43 -8.46
C ARG A 188 9.88 -12.45 -7.31
N VAL A 189 8.74 -11.76 -7.27
CA VAL A 189 8.39 -10.80 -6.23
C VAL A 189 7.81 -11.55 -5.04
N ASP A 190 8.47 -11.49 -3.89
CA ASP A 190 7.98 -12.11 -2.65
C ASP A 190 6.91 -11.20 -2.00
N PHE A 191 5.78 -11.08 -2.66
CA PHE A 191 4.61 -10.34 -2.20
C PHE A 191 3.36 -11.18 -2.47
N HIS A 192 2.49 -11.34 -1.47
CA HIS A 192 1.33 -12.22 -1.56
C HIS A 192 0.03 -11.44 -1.34
N LEU A 193 -0.81 -11.37 -2.37
CA LEU A 193 -2.24 -11.06 -2.27
C LEU A 193 -3.00 -12.40 -2.19
N GLY A 194 -3.18 -12.89 -0.98
CA GLY A 194 -3.62 -14.26 -0.70
C GLY A 194 -2.43 -15.15 -0.37
N LEU A 195 -2.24 -15.42 0.93
CA LEU A 195 -1.14 -16.24 1.44
C LEU A 195 -1.55 -17.72 1.43
N SER A 196 -0.74 -18.57 0.81
CA SER A 196 -0.92 -20.01 0.82
C SER A 196 -0.46 -20.61 2.16
N ALA A 197 -0.99 -21.78 2.50
CA ALA A 197 -0.75 -22.43 3.79
C ALA A 197 0.74 -22.77 4.02
N ASP A 198 1.49 -23.10 2.97
CA ASP A 198 2.91 -23.38 3.03
C ASP A 198 3.76 -22.13 3.35
N GLN A 199 3.26 -20.93 3.08
CA GLN A 199 3.93 -19.68 3.39
C GLN A 199 3.55 -19.09 4.76
N GLU A 200 2.46 -19.55 5.38
CA GLU A 200 2.02 -19.09 6.71
C GLU A 200 3.12 -19.16 7.81
N PRO A 201 4.00 -20.16 7.86
CA PRO A 201 5.07 -20.20 8.86
C PRO A 201 6.06 -19.02 8.79
N ARG A 202 6.15 -18.32 7.66
CA ARG A 202 7.00 -17.13 7.49
C ARG A 202 6.35 -15.86 8.04
N PHE A 203 5.02 -15.86 8.24
CA PHE A 203 4.31 -14.69 8.72
C PHE A 203 4.67 -14.37 10.18
N ARG A 204 4.86 -13.07 10.46
CA ARG A 204 5.06 -12.55 11.80
C ARG A 204 3.96 -11.53 12.11
N PRO A 205 3.21 -11.72 13.21
CA PRO A 205 2.08 -10.86 13.55
C PRO A 205 2.48 -9.39 13.74
N ALA A 206 1.61 -8.49 13.29
CA ALA A 206 1.69 -7.08 13.63
C ALA A 206 1.52 -6.90 15.15
N GLN A 207 2.17 -5.87 15.69
CA GLN A 207 2.15 -5.53 17.10
C GLN A 207 1.44 -4.18 17.31
N PRO A 208 0.71 -4.00 18.42
CA PRO A 208 0.08 -2.73 18.73
C PRO A 208 1.12 -1.63 18.96
N MET A 209 0.65 -0.39 18.91
CA MET A 209 1.43 0.77 19.35
C MET A 209 1.82 0.62 20.81
N GLN A 210 3.03 1.08 21.15
CA GLN A 210 3.50 1.18 22.54
C GLN A 210 3.63 2.66 22.91
N GLN A 211 2.72 3.15 23.74
CA GLN A 211 2.68 4.53 24.20
C GLN A 211 2.15 4.61 25.64
N THR A 212 2.37 5.75 26.27
CA THR A 212 1.81 5.97 27.60
C THR A 212 0.27 6.04 27.54
N PRO A 213 -0.43 5.70 28.64
CA PRO A 213 -1.89 5.80 28.69
C PRO A 213 -2.42 7.20 28.33
N GLU A 214 -1.71 8.27 28.74
CA GLU A 214 -2.07 9.66 28.47
C GLU A 214 -2.04 9.97 26.96
N ARG A 215 -0.98 9.52 26.25
CA ARG A 215 -0.86 9.70 24.78
C ARG A 215 -1.92 8.89 24.06
N MET A 216 -2.21 7.67 24.51
CA MET A 216 -3.29 6.85 23.94
C MET A 216 -4.66 7.49 24.14
N ALA A 217 -4.94 8.06 25.31
CA ALA A 217 -6.16 8.79 25.59
C ALA A 217 -6.29 10.05 24.73
N ALA A 218 -5.19 10.80 24.53
CA ALA A 218 -5.16 11.97 23.67
C ALA A 218 -5.45 11.61 22.19
N LEU A 219 -4.90 10.50 21.69
CA LEU A 219 -5.19 10.00 20.35
C LEU A 219 -6.67 9.60 20.21
N ALA A 220 -7.20 8.89 21.20
CA ALA A 220 -8.61 8.48 21.22
C ALA A 220 -9.57 9.69 21.23
N ALA A 221 -9.22 10.75 21.97
CA ALA A 221 -10.02 11.98 22.02
C ALA A 221 -10.05 12.75 20.68
N GLN A 222 -9.03 12.58 19.85
CA GLN A 222 -8.96 13.17 18.49
C GLN A 222 -9.63 12.31 17.43
N ALA A 223 -10.02 11.09 17.77
CA ALA A 223 -10.60 10.17 16.81
C ALA A 223 -11.95 10.69 16.28
N SER A 224 -12.09 10.68 14.98
CA SER A 224 -13.38 10.99 14.33
C SER A 224 -14.43 9.94 14.72
N GLY A 225 -15.67 10.37 14.89
CA GLY A 225 -16.79 9.48 15.27
C GLY A 225 -17.02 8.35 14.26
N PRO A 226 -17.69 7.28 14.65
CA PRO A 226 -17.87 6.08 13.81
C PRO A 226 -18.65 6.38 12.52
N ASN A 227 -19.58 7.31 12.53
CA ASN A 227 -20.41 7.70 11.38
C ASN A 227 -19.80 8.85 10.55
N SER A 228 -18.58 9.30 10.87
CA SER A 228 -17.82 10.23 10.01
C SER A 228 -17.26 9.51 8.80
N LEU A 229 -16.89 10.25 7.75
CA LEU A 229 -16.22 9.66 6.57
C LEU A 229 -14.98 8.85 6.97
N SER A 230 -14.19 9.35 7.92
CA SER A 230 -13.05 8.62 8.47
C SER A 230 -13.48 7.35 9.22
N GLY A 231 -14.52 7.43 10.05
CA GLY A 231 -15.06 6.27 10.76
C GLY A 231 -15.49 5.16 9.81
N ILE A 232 -16.22 5.52 8.77
CA ILE A 232 -16.72 4.60 7.74
C ILE A 232 -15.57 4.02 6.90
N ALA A 233 -14.66 4.87 6.43
CA ALA A 233 -13.55 4.45 5.56
C ALA A 233 -12.57 3.47 6.24
N PHE A 234 -12.44 3.56 7.57
CA PHE A 234 -11.59 2.67 8.37
C PHE A 234 -12.38 1.59 9.13
N GLY A 235 -13.66 1.37 8.78
CA GLY A 235 -14.48 0.28 9.32
C GLY A 235 -14.90 0.46 10.79
N ARG A 236 -14.78 1.69 11.35
CA ARG A 236 -15.13 1.98 12.76
C ARG A 236 -16.64 2.19 12.99
N ASN A 237 -17.44 2.19 11.92
CA ASN A 237 -18.91 2.23 11.98
C ASN A 237 -19.54 0.88 12.37
N ARG A 238 -18.71 -0.11 12.71
CA ARG A 238 -19.10 -1.34 13.39
C ARG A 238 -18.40 -1.43 14.75
N PRO A 239 -19.15 -1.49 15.86
CA PRO A 239 -18.55 -1.57 17.20
C PRO A 239 -17.75 -2.85 17.45
N ASP A 240 -18.13 -3.94 16.77
CA ASP A 240 -17.49 -5.27 16.83
C ASP A 240 -16.42 -5.49 15.75
N GLY A 241 -16.08 -4.43 14.99
CA GLY A 241 -15.04 -4.48 13.96
C GLY A 241 -13.62 -4.52 14.54
N PRO A 242 -12.67 -5.18 13.84
CA PRO A 242 -11.27 -5.19 14.23
C PRO A 242 -10.65 -3.79 14.08
N GLN A 243 -9.61 -3.54 14.86
CA GLN A 243 -8.76 -2.36 14.63
C GLN A 243 -7.96 -2.54 13.34
N VAL A 244 -7.68 -1.45 12.63
CA VAL A 244 -6.96 -1.51 11.35
C VAL A 244 -5.59 -2.20 11.48
N TRP A 245 -4.89 -1.98 12.60
CA TRP A 245 -3.57 -2.59 12.82
C TRP A 245 -3.63 -4.11 13.01
N GLU A 246 -4.80 -4.66 13.40
CA GLU A 246 -4.99 -6.10 13.61
C GLU A 246 -5.26 -6.88 12.32
N LEU A 247 -5.69 -6.18 11.26
CA LEU A 247 -6.18 -6.82 10.03
C LEU A 247 -5.24 -7.90 9.47
N PRO A 248 -3.91 -7.71 9.39
CA PRO A 248 -3.01 -8.76 8.92
C PRO A 248 -2.93 -9.98 9.83
N ASN A 249 -3.31 -9.83 11.11
CA ASN A 249 -3.23 -10.92 12.09
C ASN A 249 -4.36 -11.95 11.93
N PHE A 250 -5.40 -11.62 11.17
CA PHE A 250 -6.47 -12.58 10.89
C PHE A 250 -6.11 -13.52 9.74
N PRO A 251 -6.07 -14.85 9.96
CA PRO A 251 -5.77 -15.83 8.91
C PRO A 251 -6.68 -15.71 7.68
N LEU A 252 -7.96 -15.34 7.90
CA LEU A 252 -8.90 -15.12 6.81
C LEU A 252 -8.46 -13.99 5.88
N VAL A 253 -7.98 -12.86 6.45
CA VAL A 253 -7.48 -11.71 5.69
C VAL A 253 -6.25 -12.10 4.87
N ARG A 254 -5.28 -12.81 5.49
CA ARG A 254 -4.09 -13.26 4.77
C ARG A 254 -4.43 -14.23 3.65
N ARG A 255 -5.30 -15.19 3.91
CA ARG A 255 -5.69 -16.21 2.94
C ARG A 255 -6.44 -15.63 1.73
N LEU A 256 -7.37 -14.70 1.95
CA LEU A 256 -8.15 -14.09 0.87
C LEU A 256 -7.39 -12.93 0.21
N GLY A 257 -6.53 -12.23 0.95
CA GLY A 257 -5.68 -11.17 0.45
C GLY A 257 -6.44 -10.01 -0.17
N PRO A 258 -7.42 -9.37 0.54
CA PRO A 258 -8.15 -8.23 -0.02
C PRO A 258 -7.16 -7.17 -0.53
N ALA A 259 -7.29 -6.83 -1.82
CA ALA A 259 -6.25 -6.13 -2.57
C ALA A 259 -6.00 -4.68 -2.10
N SER A 260 -6.93 -4.12 -1.30
CA SER A 260 -6.74 -2.80 -0.69
C SER A 260 -5.78 -2.80 0.50
N PHE A 261 -5.61 -3.94 1.25
CA PHE A 261 -4.90 -3.92 2.54
C PHE A 261 -4.38 -5.28 3.02
N GLY A 262 -4.78 -6.38 2.38
CA GLY A 262 -4.56 -7.75 2.89
C GLY A 262 -3.27 -8.41 2.43
N GLY A 263 -2.42 -7.70 1.69
CA GLY A 263 -1.14 -8.23 1.25
C GLY A 263 -0.15 -8.45 2.39
N VAL A 264 0.76 -9.41 2.20
CA VAL A 264 1.88 -9.68 3.08
C VAL A 264 3.17 -9.79 2.28
N ALA A 265 4.26 -9.21 2.79
CA ALA A 265 5.55 -9.18 2.11
C ALA A 265 6.70 -8.89 3.08
N PRO A 266 7.93 -9.32 2.80
CA PRO A 266 9.13 -8.70 3.33
C PRO A 266 9.40 -7.36 2.62
N ALA A 267 10.28 -6.52 3.19
CA ALA A 267 10.73 -5.31 2.51
C ALA A 267 11.35 -5.60 1.13
N ARG A 268 12.04 -6.74 0.99
CA ARG A 268 12.58 -7.24 -0.29
C ARG A 268 11.50 -7.34 -1.37
N GLY A 269 10.34 -7.92 -1.02
CA GLY A 269 9.22 -8.08 -1.93
C GLY A 269 8.61 -6.74 -2.33
N LEU A 270 8.43 -5.83 -1.35
CA LEU A 270 7.95 -4.47 -1.60
C LEU A 270 8.87 -3.71 -2.56
N ALA A 271 10.17 -3.69 -2.28
CA ALA A 271 11.15 -2.98 -3.11
C ALA A 271 11.29 -3.62 -4.50
N ARG A 272 11.35 -4.97 -4.58
CA ARG A 272 11.47 -5.69 -5.86
C ARG A 272 10.27 -5.47 -6.77
N MET A 273 9.06 -5.40 -6.20
CA MET A 273 7.85 -5.11 -6.97
C MET A 273 7.95 -3.76 -7.70
N TYR A 274 8.38 -2.72 -7.02
CA TYR A 274 8.56 -1.40 -7.62
C TYR A 274 9.80 -1.32 -8.52
N ALA A 275 10.87 -2.06 -8.21
CA ALA A 275 12.01 -2.18 -9.11
C ALA A 275 11.61 -2.84 -10.43
N ALA A 276 10.83 -3.93 -10.37
CA ALA A 276 10.27 -4.58 -11.56
C ALA A 276 9.40 -3.62 -12.39
N ALA A 277 8.68 -2.70 -11.74
CA ALA A 277 7.81 -1.76 -12.44
C ALA A 277 8.59 -0.79 -13.35
N ILE A 278 9.80 -0.37 -12.96
CA ILE A 278 10.51 0.74 -13.60
C ILE A 278 11.90 0.40 -14.15
N SER A 279 12.46 -0.76 -13.83
CA SER A 279 13.83 -1.14 -14.20
C SER A 279 13.90 -2.55 -14.76
N PRO A 280 14.85 -2.84 -15.65
CA PRO A 280 15.14 -4.22 -16.01
C PRO A 280 15.58 -5.03 -14.79
N LEU A 281 15.08 -6.25 -14.66
CA LEU A 281 15.46 -7.19 -13.59
C LEU A 281 15.84 -8.53 -14.19
N GLU A 282 17.05 -9.00 -13.89
CA GLU A 282 17.52 -10.33 -14.29
C GLU A 282 17.28 -10.64 -15.78
N GLY A 283 17.55 -9.65 -16.65
CA GLY A 283 17.39 -9.76 -18.10
C GLY A 283 15.95 -9.58 -18.61
N LYS A 284 14.98 -9.34 -17.74
CA LYS A 284 13.60 -8.99 -18.12
C LYS A 284 13.44 -7.48 -18.24
N ALA A 285 12.66 -7.06 -19.23
CA ALA A 285 12.27 -5.66 -19.39
C ALA A 285 11.46 -5.16 -18.17
N PRO A 286 11.41 -3.83 -17.94
CA PRO A 286 10.50 -3.27 -16.97
C PRO A 286 9.05 -3.70 -17.22
N LEU A 287 8.29 -3.84 -16.14
CA LEU A 287 6.87 -4.22 -16.19
C LEU A 287 6.02 -3.15 -16.88
N LEU A 288 6.32 -1.87 -16.59
CA LEU A 288 5.60 -0.74 -17.18
C LEU A 288 6.46 -0.07 -18.25
N GLU A 289 5.82 0.25 -19.37
CA GLU A 289 6.37 1.18 -20.34
C GLU A 289 6.45 2.59 -19.75
N PRO A 290 7.41 3.43 -20.18
CA PRO A 290 7.59 4.78 -19.62
C PRO A 290 6.31 5.64 -19.65
N ASP A 291 5.54 5.58 -20.74
CA ASP A 291 4.30 6.34 -20.89
C ASP A 291 3.21 5.85 -19.94
N THR A 292 3.11 4.54 -19.69
CA THR A 292 2.19 3.97 -18.70
C THR A 292 2.60 4.38 -17.30
N ALA A 293 3.87 4.28 -16.95
CA ALA A 293 4.38 4.72 -15.65
C ALA A 293 4.10 6.22 -15.43
N ALA A 294 4.34 7.06 -16.43
CA ALA A 294 4.06 8.49 -16.39
C ALA A 294 2.57 8.80 -16.21
N ALA A 295 1.69 8.10 -16.94
CA ALA A 295 0.23 8.27 -16.82
C ALA A 295 -0.28 7.91 -15.42
N PHE A 296 0.22 6.83 -14.83
CA PHE A 296 -0.15 6.40 -13.48
C PHE A 296 0.49 7.21 -12.36
N ALA A 297 1.61 7.88 -12.62
CA ALA A 297 2.26 8.79 -11.67
C ALA A 297 1.68 10.23 -11.69
N GLN A 298 0.83 10.56 -12.67
CA GLN A 298 0.24 11.89 -12.78
C GLN A 298 -0.72 12.18 -11.62
N ILE A 299 -0.55 13.31 -10.95
CA ILE A 299 -1.40 13.75 -9.84
C ILE A 299 -2.79 14.12 -10.35
N HIS A 300 -3.82 13.52 -9.76
CA HIS A 300 -5.23 13.78 -10.06
C HIS A 300 -6.05 14.29 -8.87
N SER A 301 -5.57 14.08 -7.65
CA SER A 301 -6.21 14.60 -6.44
C SER A 301 -5.13 15.11 -5.50
N ILE A 302 -5.18 16.42 -5.17
CA ILE A 302 -4.24 17.05 -4.26
C ILE A 302 -4.97 18.09 -3.40
N GLY A 303 -4.65 18.14 -2.13
CA GLY A 303 -5.23 19.08 -1.18
C GLY A 303 -5.80 18.40 0.06
N HIS A 304 -6.87 18.96 0.63
CA HIS A 304 -7.52 18.45 1.82
C HIS A 304 -8.36 17.21 1.50
N ASP A 305 -7.95 16.07 2.05
CA ASP A 305 -8.66 14.79 1.92
C ASP A 305 -9.83 14.74 2.93
N LEU A 306 -11.04 14.47 2.44
CA LEU A 306 -12.25 14.48 3.27
C LEU A 306 -12.30 13.34 4.31
N VAL A 307 -11.54 12.27 4.12
CA VAL A 307 -11.51 11.09 5.00
C VAL A 307 -10.42 11.22 6.06
N THR A 308 -9.19 11.48 5.65
CA THR A 308 -8.04 11.59 6.56
C THR A 308 -7.96 12.96 7.24
N ARG A 309 -8.58 13.98 6.64
CA ARG A 309 -8.56 15.39 7.08
C ARG A 309 -7.15 16.00 7.05
N GLU A 310 -6.29 15.44 6.23
CA GLU A 310 -4.91 15.86 6.02
C GLU A 310 -4.72 16.29 4.56
N HIS A 311 -3.59 16.95 4.29
CA HIS A 311 -3.16 17.17 2.93
C HIS A 311 -2.72 15.85 2.32
N LYS A 312 -3.30 15.45 1.18
CA LYS A 312 -2.94 14.25 0.43
C LYS A 312 -2.74 14.57 -1.04
N ALA A 313 -1.90 13.76 -1.69
CA ALA A 313 -1.69 13.80 -3.12
C ALA A 313 -1.80 12.38 -3.68
N PHE A 314 -2.83 12.15 -4.51
CA PHE A 314 -3.05 10.89 -5.19
C PHE A 314 -2.82 11.05 -6.69
N ALA A 315 -2.03 10.14 -7.21
CA ALA A 315 -1.93 9.82 -8.61
C ALA A 315 -3.04 8.82 -9.01
N VAL A 316 -2.88 8.10 -10.09
CA VAL A 316 -3.86 7.09 -10.52
C VAL A 316 -3.62 5.79 -9.77
N GLY A 317 -4.33 5.60 -8.66
CA GLY A 317 -4.21 4.41 -7.79
C GLY A 317 -3.01 4.42 -6.84
N PHE A 318 -2.13 5.40 -6.91
CA PHE A 318 -0.94 5.52 -6.07
C PHE A 318 -0.92 6.85 -5.31
N HIS A 319 -0.10 6.93 -4.27
CA HIS A 319 0.36 8.20 -3.74
C HIS A 319 1.37 8.82 -4.71
N ALA A 320 1.30 10.12 -4.94
CA ALA A 320 2.37 10.91 -5.56
C ALA A 320 3.46 11.12 -4.49
N THR A 321 4.44 10.21 -4.43
CA THR A 321 5.36 10.12 -3.28
C THR A 321 6.33 11.29 -3.18
N SER A 322 6.61 12.01 -4.28
CA SER A 322 7.39 13.26 -4.27
C SER A 322 6.74 14.38 -3.44
N GLU A 323 5.41 14.35 -3.28
CA GLU A 323 4.71 15.33 -2.44
C GLU A 323 4.91 15.10 -0.93
N TYR A 324 5.33 13.89 -0.55
CA TYR A 324 5.61 13.52 0.84
C TYR A 324 7.11 13.53 1.16
N TYR A 325 7.94 13.23 0.17
CA TYR A 325 9.39 13.14 0.28
C TYR A 325 10.06 14.00 -0.80
N PRO A 326 10.41 15.25 -0.49
CA PRO A 326 10.91 16.22 -1.50
C PRO A 326 12.25 15.83 -2.15
N VAL A 327 12.96 14.82 -1.65
CA VAL A 327 14.19 14.31 -2.28
C VAL A 327 13.89 13.41 -3.48
N LEU A 328 12.63 12.94 -3.63
CA LEU A 328 12.24 12.08 -4.73
C LEU A 328 12.08 12.88 -6.03
N GLY A 329 12.33 12.21 -7.16
CA GLY A 329 12.02 12.77 -8.48
C GLY A 329 10.53 12.96 -8.70
N GLN A 330 10.16 13.98 -9.47
CA GLN A 330 8.78 14.13 -9.93
C GLN A 330 8.37 12.91 -10.77
N GLY A 331 7.15 12.44 -10.57
CA GLY A 331 6.66 11.19 -11.17
C GLY A 331 7.00 9.94 -10.34
N SER A 332 7.53 10.11 -9.12
CA SER A 332 7.62 8.99 -8.19
C SER A 332 6.22 8.60 -7.66
N PHE A 333 5.99 7.31 -7.58
CA PHE A 333 4.68 6.76 -7.19
C PHE A 333 4.83 5.55 -6.29
N GLY A 334 3.89 5.37 -5.39
CA GLY A 334 3.93 4.26 -4.44
C GLY A 334 2.76 4.27 -3.48
N HIS A 335 2.89 3.57 -2.36
CA HIS A 335 1.88 3.61 -1.31
C HIS A 335 2.49 3.33 0.07
N SER A 336 1.96 4.01 1.09
CA SER A 336 2.26 3.73 2.49
C SER A 336 1.23 2.79 3.12
N GLY A 337 1.58 2.20 4.28
CA GLY A 337 0.68 1.36 5.09
C GLY A 337 0.48 1.92 6.49
N ALA A 338 -0.69 1.67 7.07
CA ALA A 338 -1.07 2.15 8.41
C ALA A 338 -0.20 1.55 9.54
N GLY A 339 0.50 0.46 9.29
CA GLY A 339 1.45 -0.15 10.22
C GLY A 339 2.88 0.38 10.09
N GLY A 340 3.10 1.46 9.33
CA GLY A 340 4.43 2.08 9.17
C GLY A 340 5.12 1.78 7.84
N GLN A 341 4.53 0.96 7.00
CA GLN A 341 5.09 0.56 5.71
C GLN A 341 5.21 1.74 4.76
N GLN A 342 6.26 1.71 3.94
CA GLN A 342 6.44 2.59 2.80
C GLN A 342 7.04 1.81 1.64
N ALA A 343 6.46 1.94 0.46
CA ALA A 343 7.03 1.37 -0.76
C ALA A 343 6.75 2.29 -1.95
N PHE A 344 7.75 2.46 -2.83
CA PHE A 344 7.61 3.33 -3.99
C PHE A 344 8.63 3.01 -5.09
N ALA A 345 8.35 3.51 -6.28
CA ALA A 345 9.27 3.67 -7.40
C ALA A 345 9.53 5.15 -7.67
N ASP A 346 10.78 5.48 -7.98
CA ASP A 346 11.21 6.76 -8.56
C ASP A 346 11.86 6.50 -9.92
N PRO A 347 11.08 6.60 -11.01
CA PRO A 347 11.59 6.31 -12.35
C PRO A 347 12.74 7.23 -12.78
N ARG A 348 12.75 8.49 -12.30
CA ARG A 348 13.77 9.48 -12.67
C ARG A 348 15.14 9.12 -12.13
N ASN A 349 15.21 8.59 -10.92
CA ASN A 349 16.45 8.21 -10.26
C ASN A 349 16.73 6.70 -10.34
N GLY A 350 15.82 5.91 -10.95
CA GLY A 350 15.92 4.45 -11.03
C GLY A 350 15.87 3.76 -9.66
N ILE A 351 15.24 4.40 -8.67
CA ILE A 351 15.21 3.92 -7.27
C ILE A 351 13.85 3.26 -6.99
N ALA A 352 13.91 2.09 -6.35
CA ALA A 352 12.76 1.46 -5.73
C ALA A 352 13.05 1.15 -4.26
N TYR A 353 12.07 1.36 -3.41
CA TYR A 353 12.19 1.30 -1.95
C TYR A 353 11.09 0.45 -1.34
N GLY A 354 11.42 -0.27 -0.28
CA GLY A 354 10.48 -1.02 0.54
C GLY A 354 10.92 -1.03 1.99
N TYR A 355 10.02 -0.63 2.88
CA TYR A 355 10.18 -0.66 4.32
C TYR A 355 8.95 -1.27 4.99
N THR A 356 9.18 -2.09 6.01
CA THR A 356 8.12 -2.67 6.82
C THR A 356 8.58 -2.90 8.27
N ARG A 357 7.61 -2.86 9.20
CA ARG A 357 7.85 -3.07 10.65
C ARG A 357 6.66 -3.79 11.27
N ARG A 358 6.87 -4.47 12.41
CA ARG A 358 5.80 -5.18 13.12
C ARG A 358 5.00 -4.26 14.04
N ARG A 359 5.70 -3.42 14.82
CA ARG A 359 5.06 -2.51 15.78
C ARG A 359 4.48 -1.31 15.05
N THR A 360 3.16 -1.12 15.20
CA THR A 360 2.46 0.05 14.64
C THR A 360 3.07 1.35 15.17
N PRO A 361 3.41 2.33 14.32
CA PRO A 361 3.91 3.63 14.76
C PRO A 361 2.83 4.44 15.47
N PHE A 362 3.24 5.49 16.16
CA PHE A 362 2.32 6.42 16.80
C PHE A 362 2.45 7.82 16.19
N PRO A 363 1.34 8.41 15.67
CA PRO A 363 0.04 7.79 15.40
C PRO A 363 0.12 6.73 14.28
N PRO A 364 -0.95 5.89 14.09
CA PRO A 364 -0.99 4.90 13.01
C PRO A 364 -0.96 5.59 11.64
N ALA A 365 0.16 5.46 10.93
CA ALA A 365 0.41 6.07 9.63
C ALA A 365 1.65 5.43 9.00
N VAL A 366 2.22 6.07 7.96
CA VAL A 366 3.60 5.78 7.53
C VAL A 366 4.57 6.11 8.67
N ALA A 367 5.54 5.22 8.90
CA ALA A 367 6.50 5.43 9.99
C ALA A 367 7.42 6.62 9.70
N PRO A 368 7.63 7.54 10.68
CA PRO A 368 8.38 8.78 10.47
C PRO A 368 9.85 8.56 10.11
N GLU A 369 10.43 7.45 10.53
CA GLU A 369 11.82 7.08 10.18
C GLU A 369 12.04 6.93 8.66
N ASN A 370 10.98 6.69 7.88
CA ASN A 370 11.10 6.61 6.42
C ASN A 370 11.70 7.88 5.81
N ASP A 371 11.42 9.08 6.33
CA ASP A 371 12.02 10.30 5.80
C ASP A 371 13.56 10.28 5.91
N ARG A 372 14.09 9.88 7.05
CA ARG A 372 15.54 9.80 7.28
C ARG A 372 16.20 8.70 6.45
N LEU A 373 15.58 7.51 6.40
CA LEU A 373 16.06 6.37 5.62
C LEU A 373 16.10 6.69 4.12
N ILE A 374 15.07 7.33 3.60
CA ILE A 374 14.99 7.76 2.20
C ILE A 374 16.05 8.81 1.91
N ARG A 375 16.25 9.81 2.78
CA ARG A 375 17.33 10.82 2.60
C ARG A 375 18.71 10.18 2.58
N ALA A 376 18.99 9.23 3.48
CA ALA A 376 20.26 8.50 3.49
C ALA A 376 20.48 7.71 2.20
N LEU A 377 19.42 7.05 1.69
CA LEU A 377 19.44 6.33 0.41
C LEU A 377 19.79 7.25 -0.76
N TYR A 378 19.12 8.41 -0.87
CA TYR A 378 19.36 9.37 -1.96
C TYR A 378 20.73 10.03 -1.87
N ALA A 379 21.19 10.37 -0.66
CA ALA A 379 22.54 10.89 -0.46
C ALA A 379 23.63 9.88 -0.88
N SER A 380 23.39 8.57 -0.65
CA SER A 380 24.28 7.50 -1.09
C SER A 380 24.22 7.30 -2.61
N ALA A 381 23.02 7.35 -3.20
CA ALA A 381 22.83 7.18 -4.63
C ALA A 381 23.37 8.33 -5.49
N SER A 382 23.61 9.50 -4.89
CA SER A 382 24.13 10.69 -5.59
C SER A 382 25.66 10.77 -5.63
N ARG A 383 26.35 9.84 -4.95
CA ARG A 383 27.81 9.69 -4.96
C ARG A 383 28.26 8.79 -6.09
#